data_cb4bef4aeef234694e1785bebf5017f0
#
_entry.id   cb4bef4aeef234694e1785bebf5017f0
#
_cell.length_a   1.000
_cell.length_b   1.000
_cell.length_c   1.000
_cell.angle_alpha   90.00
_cell.angle_beta   90.00
_cell.angle_gamma   90.00
#
_symmetry.space_group_name_H-M   'P 1'
#
loop_
_entity.id
_entity.type
_entity.pdbx_description
1 polymer ?
#
loop_
_entity_poly.entity_id
_entity_poly.type
_entity_poly.pdbx_seq_one_letter_code
_entity_poly.pdbx_strand_id
1 'polypeptide(L)'
;MKLRDFNIDNYEKMTLMGGMNVLESRDLAMEVAEKFKNVTDNNGINYIFKGSFDKANRSSINSFRGPGLDEGLKILEEISKTYDVPVITDIHEPNQAKSVSEICEVIQIPAFLARQTDLVSAAAKTSSIIQFKKPQFLSAQEMSNVVEKCEAAGNRNITLCERGNSYGYNNLVVDTLNFQILKKLSKPVIFDVTHSLQLPGGLGSSTGGRREYVLSLAKA
;
A
#
# COMPACT_ATOMS: atom_id res chain seq x y z
N MET A 1 -4.25 12.13 10.90
CA MET A 1 -4.99 10.87 11.17
C MET A 1 -4.17 10.03 12.13
N LYS A 2 -4.73 9.71 13.29
CA LYS A 2 -3.98 9.01 14.34
C LYS A 2 -3.86 7.51 14.05
N LEU A 3 -2.65 6.98 14.26
CA LEU A 3 -2.34 5.56 14.20
C LEU A 3 -1.40 5.22 15.37
N ARG A 4 -1.87 4.44 16.35
CA ARG A 4 -1.19 4.18 17.62
C ARG A 4 -0.69 5.48 18.29
N ASP A 5 0.61 5.67 18.40
CA ASP A 5 1.29 6.78 19.06
C ASP A 5 1.68 7.94 18.12
N PHE A 6 1.49 7.80 16.80
CA PHE A 6 1.82 8.83 15.81
C PHE A 6 0.65 9.20 14.88
N ASN A 7 0.84 10.24 14.10
CA ASN A 7 -0.10 10.66 13.06
C ASN A 7 0.45 10.37 11.67
N ILE A 8 -0.44 9.98 10.76
CA ILE A 8 -0.18 10.01 9.32
C ILE A 8 -0.77 11.32 8.79
N ASP A 9 0.09 12.21 8.30
CA ASP A 9 -0.29 13.55 7.85
C ASP A 9 0.57 14.00 6.67
N ASN A 10 0.12 15.05 5.96
CA ASN A 10 0.87 15.64 4.85
C ASN A 10 1.94 16.65 5.28
N TYR A 11 1.96 17.04 6.53
CA TYR A 11 2.75 18.17 7.04
C TYR A 11 3.58 17.82 8.29
N GLU A 12 3.36 16.67 8.86
CA GLU A 12 4.07 16.19 10.04
C GLU A 12 5.26 15.28 9.66
N LYS A 13 5.81 14.62 10.66
CA LYS A 13 6.91 13.68 10.55
C LYS A 13 6.64 12.60 9.50
N MET A 14 7.66 12.31 8.70
CA MET A 14 7.57 11.29 7.66
C MET A 14 7.17 9.92 8.24
N THR A 15 6.26 9.25 7.57
CA THR A 15 5.89 7.86 7.84
C THR A 15 6.37 6.98 6.69
N LEU A 16 7.18 5.98 6.99
CA LEU A 16 7.64 4.98 6.04
C LEU A 16 6.73 3.74 6.11
N MET A 17 6.13 3.39 4.97
CA MET A 17 5.48 2.09 4.77
C MET A 17 6.44 1.20 3.99
N GLY A 18 7.15 0.34 4.68
CA GLY A 18 8.21 -0.48 4.09
C GLY A 18 8.13 -1.94 4.53
N GLY A 19 8.71 -2.83 3.71
CA GLY A 19 8.70 -4.26 4.00
C GLY A 19 8.81 -5.10 2.74
N MET A 20 7.94 -6.08 2.58
CA MET A 20 7.98 -7.07 1.49
C MET A 20 6.84 -6.86 0.50
N ASN A 21 7.15 -7.00 -0.80
CA ASN A 21 6.10 -6.99 -1.83
C ASN A 21 5.12 -8.17 -1.64
N VAL A 22 5.64 -9.34 -1.29
CA VAL A 22 4.89 -10.53 -0.89
C VAL A 22 5.63 -11.22 0.25
N LEU A 23 4.90 -11.78 1.20
CA LEU A 23 5.49 -12.57 2.28
C LEU A 23 6.01 -13.90 1.71
N GLU A 24 7.33 -14.00 1.56
CA GLU A 24 7.98 -15.19 0.99
C GLU A 24 8.20 -16.28 2.04
N SER A 25 8.61 -15.88 3.23
CA SER A 25 8.69 -16.73 4.42
C SER A 25 8.55 -15.87 5.69
N ARG A 26 8.17 -16.52 6.78
CA ARG A 26 8.11 -15.92 8.12
C ARG A 26 9.47 -15.33 8.53
N ASP A 27 10.53 -16.11 8.43
CA ASP A 27 11.85 -15.71 8.93
C ASP A 27 12.40 -14.50 8.15
N LEU A 28 12.24 -14.49 6.82
CA LEU A 28 12.62 -13.34 6.01
C LEU A 28 11.78 -12.11 6.36
N ALA A 29 10.48 -12.28 6.63
CA ALA A 29 9.61 -11.18 7.00
C ALA A 29 10.01 -10.56 8.35
N MET A 30 10.37 -11.38 9.34
CA MET A 30 10.88 -10.92 10.64
C MET A 30 12.21 -10.17 10.47
N GLU A 31 13.16 -10.71 9.72
CA GLU A 31 14.45 -10.05 9.44
C GLU A 31 14.27 -8.69 8.75
N VAL A 32 13.38 -8.62 7.76
CA VAL A 32 13.08 -7.37 7.05
C VAL A 32 12.43 -6.36 7.98
N ALA A 33 11.47 -6.78 8.81
CA ALA A 33 10.81 -5.91 9.78
C ALA A 33 11.81 -5.32 10.78
N GLU A 34 12.69 -6.14 11.32
CA GLU A 34 13.76 -5.71 12.25
C GLU A 34 14.68 -4.66 11.62
N LYS A 35 15.15 -4.91 10.39
CA LYS A 35 16.02 -3.97 9.68
C LYS A 35 15.34 -2.62 9.44
N PHE A 36 14.09 -2.62 8.98
CA PHE A 36 13.35 -1.39 8.79
C PHE A 36 13.10 -0.66 10.12
N LYS A 37 12.70 -1.39 11.16
CA LYS A 37 12.48 -0.82 12.51
C LYS A 37 13.74 -0.12 13.03
N ASN A 38 14.88 -0.80 12.98
CA ASN A 38 16.15 -0.24 13.42
C ASN A 38 16.54 1.03 12.64
N VAL A 39 16.36 1.04 11.31
CA VAL A 39 16.68 2.21 10.49
C VAL A 39 15.72 3.36 10.79
N THR A 40 14.43 3.09 10.93
CA THR A 40 13.44 4.15 11.18
C THR A 40 13.58 4.74 12.58
N ASP A 41 13.84 3.92 13.59
CA ASP A 41 14.09 4.41 14.97
C ASP A 41 15.33 5.32 15.03
N ASN A 42 16.43 4.89 14.42
CA ASN A 42 17.69 5.67 14.40
C ASN A 42 17.53 7.01 13.67
N ASN A 43 16.56 7.13 12.77
CA ASN A 43 16.31 8.36 12.02
C ASN A 43 15.05 9.11 12.51
N GLY A 44 14.42 8.62 13.56
CA GLY A 44 13.21 9.22 14.09
C GLY A 44 12.03 9.23 13.11
N ILE A 45 11.89 8.25 12.22
CA ILE A 45 10.85 8.13 11.21
C ILE A 45 9.74 7.20 11.75
N ASN A 46 8.47 7.54 11.51
CA ASN A 46 7.36 6.65 11.83
C ASN A 46 7.38 5.45 10.88
N TYR A 47 7.09 4.26 11.40
CA TYR A 47 7.18 3.04 10.61
C TYR A 47 5.88 2.24 10.62
N ILE A 48 5.51 1.72 9.46
CA ILE A 48 4.44 0.74 9.26
C ILE A 48 5.02 -0.41 8.43
N PHE A 49 4.98 -1.63 8.96
CA PHE A 49 5.43 -2.79 8.17
C PHE A 49 4.41 -3.15 7.10
N LYS A 50 4.86 -3.28 5.86
CA LYS A 50 4.02 -3.73 4.75
C LYS A 50 4.41 -5.13 4.29
N GLY A 51 3.42 -6.01 4.20
CA GLY A 51 3.57 -7.31 3.56
C GLY A 51 2.26 -7.79 2.95
N SER A 52 2.31 -8.37 1.74
CA SER A 52 1.12 -8.94 1.11
C SER A 52 1.07 -10.44 1.33
N PHE A 53 -0.08 -10.95 1.78
CA PHE A 53 -0.30 -12.38 1.94
C PHE A 53 -0.60 -13.09 0.62
N ASP A 54 -1.04 -12.35 -0.39
CA ASP A 54 -1.31 -12.84 -1.75
C ASP A 54 -1.01 -11.77 -2.80
N LYS A 55 -0.55 -12.20 -3.95
CA LYS A 55 -0.41 -11.39 -5.17
C LYS A 55 -1.36 -11.90 -6.25
N ALA A 56 -2.65 -11.63 -6.05
CA ALA A 56 -3.74 -12.08 -6.92
C ALA A 56 -3.63 -11.59 -8.37
N ASN A 57 -2.86 -10.52 -8.63
CA ASN A 57 -2.70 -9.90 -9.95
C ASN A 57 -1.39 -10.25 -10.69
N ARG A 58 -0.77 -11.40 -10.38
CA ARG A 58 0.42 -11.85 -11.10
C ARG A 58 0.16 -12.05 -12.59
N SER A 59 1.11 -11.68 -13.44
CA SER A 59 1.02 -11.86 -14.89
C SER A 59 1.05 -13.34 -15.31
N SER A 60 1.84 -14.16 -14.62
CA SER A 60 1.92 -15.60 -14.88
C SER A 60 1.20 -16.41 -13.82
N ILE A 61 0.42 -17.40 -14.24
CA ILE A 61 -0.27 -18.34 -13.33
C ILE A 61 0.72 -19.16 -12.47
N ASN A 62 1.95 -19.32 -12.93
CA ASN A 62 2.99 -20.07 -12.24
C ASN A 62 3.79 -19.21 -11.24
N SER A 63 3.51 -17.91 -11.13
CA SER A 63 4.23 -17.05 -10.21
C SER A 63 3.84 -17.33 -8.76
N PHE A 64 4.83 -17.26 -7.86
CA PHE A 64 4.57 -17.32 -6.42
C PHE A 64 3.65 -16.20 -5.99
N ARG A 65 2.55 -16.55 -5.31
CA ARG A 65 1.51 -15.61 -4.91
C ARG A 65 1.62 -15.17 -3.45
N GLY A 66 2.22 -15.96 -2.60
CA GLY A 66 2.30 -15.72 -1.16
C GLY A 66 1.81 -16.91 -0.33
N PRO A 67 1.82 -16.80 1.02
CA PRO A 67 1.43 -17.88 1.92
C PRO A 67 -0.10 -18.07 2.03
N GLY A 68 -0.89 -17.16 1.48
CA GLY A 68 -2.34 -17.11 1.68
C GLY A 68 -2.76 -16.32 2.91
N LEU A 69 -4.08 -16.14 3.08
CA LEU A 69 -4.66 -15.25 4.08
C LEU A 69 -4.27 -15.64 5.51
N ASP A 70 -4.57 -16.88 5.90
CA ASP A 70 -4.46 -17.31 7.30
C ASP A 70 -3.01 -17.27 7.80
N GLU A 71 -2.08 -17.80 7.01
CA GLU A 71 -0.66 -17.81 7.36
C GLU A 71 -0.05 -16.40 7.26
N GLY A 72 -0.44 -15.64 6.26
CA GLY A 72 0.01 -14.26 6.11
C GLY A 72 -0.41 -13.37 7.27
N LEU A 73 -1.64 -13.53 7.78
CA LEU A 73 -2.12 -12.79 8.94
C LEU A 73 -1.37 -13.16 10.23
N LYS A 74 -1.02 -14.44 10.43
CA LYS A 74 -0.19 -14.86 11.57
C LYS A 74 1.18 -14.21 11.55
N ILE A 75 1.84 -14.18 10.38
CA ILE A 75 3.14 -13.52 10.22
C ILE A 75 3.04 -12.02 10.53
N LEU A 76 2.01 -11.35 10.00
CA LEU A 76 1.79 -9.92 10.25
C LEU A 76 1.51 -9.62 11.71
N GLU A 77 0.70 -10.44 12.37
CA GLU A 77 0.41 -10.32 13.80
C GLU A 77 1.68 -10.50 14.64
N GLU A 78 2.50 -11.48 14.33
CA GLU A 78 3.77 -11.71 15.02
C GLU A 78 4.72 -10.53 14.86
N ILE A 79 4.87 -9.98 13.66
CA ILE A 79 5.68 -8.77 13.39
C ILE A 79 5.16 -7.60 14.22
N SER A 80 3.85 -7.37 14.19
CA SER A 80 3.21 -6.27 14.92
C SER A 80 3.47 -6.35 16.43
N LYS A 81 3.37 -7.53 17.00
CA LYS A 81 3.61 -7.77 18.44
C LYS A 81 5.09 -7.72 18.82
N THR A 82 5.97 -8.28 17.98
CA THR A 82 7.41 -8.39 18.30
C THR A 82 8.12 -7.04 18.23
N TYR A 83 7.79 -6.24 17.22
CA TYR A 83 8.47 -4.96 16.97
C TYR A 83 7.65 -3.74 17.39
N ASP A 84 6.45 -3.95 17.92
CA ASP A 84 5.48 -2.90 18.27
C ASP A 84 5.28 -1.89 17.11
N VAL A 85 4.96 -2.42 15.93
CA VAL A 85 4.73 -1.62 14.72
C VAL A 85 3.34 -1.90 14.15
N PRO A 86 2.63 -0.88 13.62
CA PRO A 86 1.44 -1.10 12.82
C PRO A 86 1.77 -1.90 11.56
N VAL A 87 0.80 -2.67 11.08
CA VAL A 87 0.98 -3.46 9.86
C VAL A 87 -0.07 -3.12 8.80
N ILE A 88 0.32 -3.26 7.55
CA ILE A 88 -0.52 -3.04 6.37
C ILE A 88 -0.43 -4.22 5.42
N THR A 89 -1.56 -4.68 4.92
CA THR A 89 -1.65 -5.64 3.82
C THR A 89 -2.71 -5.23 2.81
N ASP A 90 -2.65 -5.78 1.61
CA ASP A 90 -3.68 -5.58 0.58
C ASP A 90 -4.73 -6.70 0.61
N ILE A 91 -5.98 -6.33 0.32
CA ILE A 91 -7.11 -7.25 0.13
C ILE A 91 -7.57 -7.27 -1.32
N HIS A 92 -8.13 -8.40 -1.75
CA HIS A 92 -8.54 -8.60 -3.15
C HIS A 92 -10.02 -8.94 -3.25
N GLU A 93 -10.64 -9.42 -2.18
CA GLU A 93 -12.04 -9.83 -2.11
C GLU A 93 -12.72 -9.25 -0.86
N PRO A 94 -14.04 -8.94 -0.93
CA PRO A 94 -14.78 -8.33 0.18
C PRO A 94 -14.75 -9.14 1.49
N ASN A 95 -14.76 -10.48 1.41
CA ASN A 95 -14.77 -11.37 2.57
C ASN A 95 -13.46 -11.32 3.38
N GLN A 96 -12.35 -10.85 2.80
CA GLN A 96 -11.06 -10.72 3.48
C GLN A 96 -11.02 -9.52 4.44
N ALA A 97 -11.85 -8.50 4.20
CA ALA A 97 -11.76 -7.23 4.92
C ALA A 97 -11.88 -7.38 6.45
N LYS A 98 -12.82 -8.21 6.91
CA LYS A 98 -13.04 -8.40 8.34
C LYS A 98 -11.83 -9.05 9.03
N SER A 99 -11.37 -10.20 8.55
CA SER A 99 -10.24 -10.91 9.16
C SER A 99 -8.95 -10.09 9.12
N VAL A 100 -8.72 -9.35 8.01
CA VAL A 100 -7.56 -8.47 7.89
C VAL A 100 -7.64 -7.32 8.88
N SER A 101 -8.80 -6.73 9.11
CA SER A 101 -8.98 -5.61 10.04
C SER A 101 -8.77 -5.97 11.52
N GLU A 102 -8.83 -7.23 11.86
CA GLU A 102 -8.55 -7.72 13.23
C GLU A 102 -7.06 -7.67 13.58
N ILE A 103 -6.21 -7.68 12.56
CA ILE A 103 -4.74 -7.70 12.70
C ILE A 103 -4.10 -6.41 12.16
N CYS A 104 -4.57 -5.92 11.00
CA CYS A 104 -3.95 -4.84 10.28
C CYS A 104 -4.68 -3.51 10.53
N GLU A 105 -3.96 -2.54 11.09
CA GLU A 105 -4.49 -1.19 11.29
C GLU A 105 -4.69 -0.44 9.97
N VAL A 106 -4.01 -0.88 8.91
CA VAL A 106 -4.16 -0.30 7.56
C VAL A 106 -4.49 -1.41 6.56
N ILE A 107 -5.57 -1.21 5.81
CA ILE A 107 -5.97 -2.08 4.69
C ILE A 107 -5.67 -1.35 3.38
N GLN A 108 -4.89 -1.98 2.50
CA GLN A 108 -4.64 -1.44 1.17
C GLN A 108 -5.62 -2.01 0.15
N ILE A 109 -6.22 -1.12 -0.62
CA ILE A 109 -6.94 -1.48 -1.86
C ILE A 109 -5.98 -1.34 -3.04
N PRO A 110 -5.69 -2.43 -3.76
CA PRO A 110 -4.82 -2.42 -4.93
C PRO A 110 -5.33 -1.47 -6.03
N ALA A 111 -4.40 -0.96 -6.84
CA ALA A 111 -4.71 0.00 -7.91
C ALA A 111 -5.80 -0.52 -8.88
N PHE A 112 -5.70 -1.75 -9.34
CA PHE A 112 -6.68 -2.33 -10.27
C PHE A 112 -8.08 -2.49 -9.65
N LEU A 113 -8.18 -2.54 -8.33
CA LEU A 113 -9.42 -2.80 -7.60
C LEU A 113 -10.02 -1.55 -6.94
N ALA A 114 -9.38 -0.39 -7.07
CA ALA A 114 -9.80 0.84 -6.39
C ALA A 114 -11.23 1.32 -6.75
N ARG A 115 -11.78 0.88 -7.88
CA ARG A 115 -13.15 1.19 -8.30
C ARG A 115 -14.19 0.13 -7.93
N GLN A 116 -13.80 -1.03 -7.40
CA GLN A 116 -14.69 -2.13 -7.05
C GLN A 116 -15.55 -1.78 -5.82
N THR A 117 -16.82 -1.48 -6.03
CA THR A 117 -17.70 -0.94 -4.99
C THR A 117 -17.82 -1.87 -3.79
N ASP A 118 -18.03 -3.17 -4.03
CA ASP A 118 -18.21 -4.13 -2.94
C ASP A 118 -16.96 -4.30 -2.08
N LEU A 119 -15.78 -4.32 -2.71
CA LEU A 119 -14.50 -4.38 -2.02
C LEU A 119 -14.25 -3.12 -1.17
N VAL A 120 -14.46 -1.95 -1.75
CA VAL A 120 -14.32 -0.66 -1.05
C VAL A 120 -15.31 -0.58 0.12
N SER A 121 -16.57 -0.96 -0.10
CA SER A 121 -17.60 -0.95 0.95
C SER A 121 -17.29 -1.93 2.07
N ALA A 122 -16.77 -3.11 1.76
CA ALA A 122 -16.39 -4.09 2.77
C ALA A 122 -15.21 -3.57 3.63
N ALA A 123 -14.18 -3.02 3.00
CA ALA A 123 -13.06 -2.40 3.70
C ALA A 123 -13.50 -1.20 4.56
N ALA A 124 -14.35 -0.33 4.02
CA ALA A 124 -14.85 0.85 4.71
C ALA A 124 -15.70 0.54 5.95
N LYS A 125 -16.31 -0.64 6.02
CA LYS A 125 -17.08 -1.10 7.21
C LYS A 125 -16.19 -1.56 8.37
N THR A 126 -14.87 -1.58 8.18
CA THR A 126 -13.90 -1.92 9.23
C THR A 126 -13.42 -0.66 9.95
N SER A 127 -12.73 -0.85 11.08
CA SER A 127 -12.08 0.24 11.84
C SER A 127 -10.71 0.64 11.28
N SER A 128 -10.17 -0.10 10.31
CA SER A 128 -8.85 0.15 9.75
C SER A 128 -8.81 1.43 8.91
N ILE A 129 -7.62 2.00 8.79
CA ILE A 129 -7.32 3.03 7.80
C ILE A 129 -7.34 2.39 6.41
N ILE A 130 -7.99 3.01 5.44
CA ILE A 130 -8.06 2.48 4.08
C ILE A 130 -7.09 3.24 3.18
N GLN A 131 -6.07 2.53 2.70
CA GLN A 131 -5.11 3.08 1.74
C GLN A 131 -5.51 2.70 0.32
N PHE A 132 -5.82 3.68 -0.50
CA PHE A 132 -6.08 3.47 -1.92
C PHE A 132 -4.82 3.69 -2.75
N LYS A 133 -4.39 2.66 -3.48
CA LYS A 133 -3.40 2.81 -4.55
C LYS A 133 -4.08 3.46 -5.74
N LYS A 134 -3.63 4.66 -6.13
CA LYS A 134 -4.19 5.32 -7.31
C LYS A 134 -4.00 4.43 -8.55
N PRO A 135 -5.07 4.07 -9.27
CA PRO A 135 -4.95 3.36 -10.54
C PRO A 135 -4.09 4.13 -11.55
N GLN A 136 -3.32 3.39 -12.33
CA GLN A 136 -2.46 3.98 -13.36
C GLN A 136 -3.24 4.67 -14.48
N PHE A 137 -4.51 4.28 -14.63
CA PHE A 137 -5.42 4.79 -15.65
C PHE A 137 -6.36 5.90 -15.15
N LEU A 138 -6.38 6.20 -13.83
CA LEU A 138 -7.16 7.31 -13.29
C LEU A 138 -6.29 8.57 -13.14
N SER A 139 -6.89 9.71 -13.42
CA SER A 139 -6.35 11.00 -13.00
C SER A 139 -6.39 11.14 -11.48
N ALA A 140 -5.57 12.04 -10.93
CA ALA A 140 -5.60 12.34 -9.51
C ALA A 140 -6.96 12.95 -9.07
N GLN A 141 -7.63 13.70 -9.95
CA GLN A 141 -8.94 14.28 -9.71
C GLN A 141 -10.02 13.21 -9.52
N GLU A 142 -10.00 12.14 -10.33
CA GLU A 142 -10.98 11.05 -10.25
C GLU A 142 -10.89 10.26 -8.93
N MET A 143 -9.81 10.42 -8.17
CA MET A 143 -9.72 9.81 -6.84
C MET A 143 -10.75 10.36 -5.86
N SER A 144 -11.35 11.52 -6.12
CA SER A 144 -12.51 12.03 -5.36
C SER A 144 -13.66 11.01 -5.31
N ASN A 145 -13.96 10.36 -6.44
CA ASN A 145 -15.02 9.36 -6.50
C ASN A 145 -14.73 8.13 -5.63
N VAL A 146 -13.45 7.76 -5.52
CA VAL A 146 -13.02 6.64 -4.65
C VAL A 146 -13.15 7.03 -3.18
N VAL A 147 -12.75 8.26 -2.83
CA VAL A 147 -12.90 8.81 -1.48
C VAL A 147 -14.37 8.88 -1.09
N GLU A 148 -15.23 9.48 -1.93
CA GLU A 148 -16.68 9.59 -1.69
C GLU A 148 -17.33 8.23 -1.46
N LYS A 149 -16.96 7.21 -2.25
CA LYS A 149 -17.47 5.86 -2.10
C LYS A 149 -17.12 5.25 -0.74
N CYS A 150 -15.89 5.44 -0.28
CA CYS A 150 -15.42 4.95 1.02
C CYS A 150 -16.12 5.70 2.17
N GLU A 151 -16.24 7.03 2.06
CA GLU A 151 -16.92 7.85 3.06
C GLU A 151 -18.41 7.56 3.15
N ALA A 152 -19.08 7.36 2.02
CA ALA A 152 -20.49 6.94 1.96
C ALA A 152 -20.71 5.56 2.60
N ALA A 153 -19.71 4.69 2.56
CA ALA A 153 -19.74 3.38 3.24
C ALA A 153 -19.37 3.45 4.74
N GLY A 154 -19.03 4.65 5.26
CA GLY A 154 -18.85 4.93 6.69
C GLY A 154 -17.42 5.16 7.18
N ASN A 155 -16.40 5.12 6.32
CA ASN A 155 -15.01 5.30 6.75
C ASN A 155 -14.39 6.56 6.12
N ARG A 156 -13.90 7.45 6.98
CA ARG A 156 -13.20 8.68 6.59
C ARG A 156 -11.68 8.62 6.81
N ASN A 157 -11.18 7.54 7.43
CA ASN A 157 -9.76 7.31 7.65
C ASN A 157 -9.13 6.74 6.36
N ILE A 158 -8.77 7.63 5.46
CA ILE A 158 -8.32 7.29 4.10
C ILE A 158 -6.95 7.88 3.84
N THR A 159 -6.05 7.10 3.24
CA THR A 159 -4.82 7.59 2.63
C THR A 159 -4.82 7.32 1.12
N LEU A 160 -4.22 8.21 0.35
CA LEU A 160 -4.14 8.12 -1.11
C LEU A 160 -2.69 7.88 -1.52
N CYS A 161 -2.44 6.85 -2.32
CA CYS A 161 -1.10 6.47 -2.71
C CYS A 161 -0.87 6.72 -4.20
N GLU A 162 -0.05 7.74 -4.53
CA GLU A 162 0.49 7.95 -5.87
C GLU A 162 1.51 6.87 -6.21
N ARG A 163 1.44 6.34 -7.43
CA ARG A 163 2.32 5.27 -7.91
C ARG A 163 2.60 5.33 -9.42
N GLY A 164 2.36 6.46 -10.04
CA GLY A 164 2.51 6.70 -11.47
C GLY A 164 1.27 6.40 -12.30
N ASN A 165 1.23 6.99 -13.47
CA ASN A 165 0.23 6.79 -14.51
C ASN A 165 0.84 6.02 -15.69
N SER A 166 0.01 5.26 -16.40
CA SER A 166 0.42 4.65 -17.69
C SER A 166 0.72 5.74 -18.71
N TYR A 167 1.88 5.63 -19.34
CA TYR A 167 2.31 6.52 -20.40
C TYR A 167 2.79 5.69 -21.59
N GLY A 168 1.90 5.47 -22.54
CA GLY A 168 2.10 4.49 -23.59
C GLY A 168 2.06 3.05 -23.05
N TYR A 169 2.69 2.12 -23.77
CA TYR A 169 2.79 0.72 -23.38
C TYR A 169 3.98 0.49 -22.45
N ASN A 170 3.79 -0.38 -21.45
CA ASN A 170 4.84 -0.88 -20.56
C ASN A 170 5.65 0.19 -19.81
N ASN A 171 5.13 1.39 -19.66
CA ASN A 171 5.81 2.49 -18.98
C ASN A 171 4.90 3.21 -17.99
N LEU A 172 5.49 3.70 -16.91
CA LEU A 172 4.84 4.52 -15.91
C LEU A 172 5.60 5.84 -15.73
N VAL A 173 4.85 6.91 -15.54
CA VAL A 173 5.38 8.25 -15.26
C VAL A 173 4.68 8.82 -14.03
N VAL A 174 5.45 9.43 -13.14
CA VAL A 174 4.92 10.18 -12.01
C VAL A 174 4.73 11.63 -12.46
N ASP A 175 3.49 12.09 -12.43
CA ASP A 175 3.19 13.50 -12.52
C ASP A 175 3.24 14.09 -11.09
N THR A 176 4.20 14.94 -10.83
CA THR A 176 4.40 15.55 -9.51
C THR A 176 3.25 16.49 -9.11
N LEU A 177 2.47 17.01 -10.06
CA LEU A 177 1.26 17.78 -9.77
C LEU A 177 0.20 16.93 -9.06
N ASN A 178 0.19 15.62 -9.28
CA ASN A 178 -0.74 14.71 -8.61
C ASN A 178 -0.66 14.79 -7.09
N PHE A 179 0.51 15.03 -6.51
CA PHE A 179 0.64 15.18 -5.06
C PHE A 179 -0.20 16.34 -4.54
N GLN A 180 -0.16 17.48 -5.21
CA GLN A 180 -0.94 18.65 -4.81
C GLN A 180 -2.44 18.46 -5.07
N ILE A 181 -2.80 17.79 -6.17
CA ILE A 181 -4.19 17.50 -6.51
C ILE A 181 -4.81 16.54 -5.48
N LEU A 182 -4.10 15.46 -5.13
CA LEU A 182 -4.55 14.51 -4.12
C LEU A 182 -4.67 15.14 -2.73
N LYS A 183 -3.75 16.03 -2.34
CA LYS A 183 -3.81 16.77 -1.07
C LYS A 183 -5.06 17.64 -0.95
N LYS A 184 -5.61 18.15 -2.06
CA LYS A 184 -6.88 18.92 -2.05
C LYS A 184 -8.08 18.10 -1.57
N LEU A 185 -7.99 16.76 -1.61
CA LEU A 185 -9.01 15.88 -1.04
C LEU A 185 -8.95 15.76 0.49
N SER A 186 -8.06 16.53 1.14
CA SER A 186 -7.88 16.56 2.60
C SER A 186 -7.55 15.17 3.20
N LYS A 187 -6.81 14.36 2.44
CA LYS A 187 -6.32 13.05 2.86
C LYS A 187 -4.79 13.03 2.84
N PRO A 188 -4.14 12.28 3.74
CA PRO A 188 -2.70 12.04 3.65
C PRO A 188 -2.34 11.37 2.32
N VAL A 189 -1.26 11.85 1.70
CA VAL A 189 -0.76 11.33 0.42
C VAL A 189 0.52 10.55 0.65
N ILE A 190 0.51 9.32 0.17
CA ILE A 190 1.64 8.39 0.19
C ILE A 190 2.26 8.35 -1.21
N PHE A 191 3.57 8.26 -1.29
CA PHE A 191 4.28 8.03 -2.54
C PHE A 191 4.89 6.64 -2.58
N ASP A 192 4.44 5.81 -3.51
CA ASP A 192 5.05 4.51 -3.78
C ASP A 192 6.13 4.64 -4.85
N VAL A 193 7.33 4.89 -4.41
CA VAL A 193 8.51 5.08 -5.27
C VAL A 193 8.82 3.82 -6.09
N THR A 194 8.75 2.65 -5.45
CA THR A 194 9.18 1.39 -6.09
C THR A 194 8.24 0.96 -7.22
N HIS A 195 6.92 1.04 -6.99
CA HIS A 195 5.95 0.70 -8.03
C HIS A 195 5.86 1.75 -9.14
N SER A 196 6.24 3.00 -8.88
CA SER A 196 6.31 4.04 -9.91
C SER A 196 7.40 3.76 -10.96
N LEU A 197 8.38 2.94 -10.61
CA LEU A 197 9.50 2.55 -11.49
C LEU A 197 9.27 1.23 -12.22
N GLN A 198 8.11 0.61 -12.07
CA GLN A 198 7.78 -0.62 -12.79
C GLN A 198 7.65 -0.39 -14.29
N LEU A 199 7.97 -1.42 -15.05
CA LEU A 199 7.68 -1.55 -16.48
C LEU A 199 6.67 -2.69 -16.62
N PRO A 200 5.35 -2.40 -16.54
CA PRO A 200 4.31 -3.42 -16.59
C PRO A 200 4.39 -4.26 -17.86
N GLY A 201 4.46 -5.58 -17.73
CA GLY A 201 4.62 -6.49 -18.89
C GLY A 201 5.93 -6.35 -19.66
N GLY A 202 6.91 -5.57 -19.17
CA GLY A 202 8.15 -5.27 -19.89
C GLY A 202 9.06 -6.48 -20.15
N LEU A 203 8.83 -7.59 -19.45
CA LEU A 203 9.53 -8.87 -19.63
C LEU A 203 8.59 -10.00 -20.10
N GLY A 204 7.47 -9.64 -20.75
CA GLY A 204 6.48 -10.62 -21.22
C GLY A 204 5.66 -11.21 -20.06
N SER A 205 6.13 -12.32 -19.49
CA SER A 205 5.45 -13.02 -18.38
C SER A 205 5.69 -12.39 -17.00
N SER A 206 6.52 -11.35 -16.90
CA SER A 206 6.82 -10.66 -15.64
C SER A 206 6.94 -9.15 -15.84
N THR A 207 6.83 -8.43 -14.74
CA THR A 207 7.02 -6.98 -14.70
C THR A 207 8.50 -6.67 -14.61
N GLY A 208 9.00 -5.83 -15.51
CA GLY A 208 10.33 -5.21 -15.38
C GLY A 208 10.33 -4.04 -14.40
N GLY A 209 11.49 -3.44 -14.18
CA GLY A 209 11.61 -2.27 -13.31
C GLY A 209 12.96 -1.56 -13.47
N ARG A 210 12.97 -0.28 -13.12
CA ARG A 210 14.13 0.63 -13.17
C ARG A 210 14.65 0.90 -11.76
N ARG A 211 14.99 -0.19 -11.03
CA ARG A 211 15.34 -0.12 -9.60
C ARG A 211 16.54 0.77 -9.28
N GLU A 212 17.43 0.96 -10.24
CA GLU A 212 18.60 1.84 -10.15
C GLU A 212 18.22 3.32 -9.91
N TYR A 213 17.00 3.72 -10.26
CA TYR A 213 16.51 5.09 -10.09
C TYR A 213 15.70 5.31 -8.80
N VAL A 214 15.56 4.28 -7.94
CA VAL A 214 14.76 4.40 -6.69
C VAL A 214 15.22 5.57 -5.84
N LEU A 215 16.53 5.71 -5.61
CA LEU A 215 17.05 6.80 -4.78
C LEU A 215 16.85 8.18 -5.43
N SER A 216 16.97 8.27 -6.75
CA SER A 216 16.75 9.52 -7.47
C SER A 216 15.29 9.95 -7.38
N LEU A 217 14.37 9.01 -7.61
CA LEU A 217 12.93 9.30 -7.54
C LEU A 217 12.45 9.57 -6.11
N ALA A 218 13.05 8.92 -5.11
CA ALA A 218 12.72 9.15 -3.70
C ALA A 218 13.15 10.54 -3.20
N LYS A 219 14.17 11.13 -3.84
CA LYS A 219 14.68 12.47 -3.49
C LYS A 219 13.94 13.60 -4.22
N ALA A 220 13.34 13.30 -5.37
CA ALA A 220 12.58 14.28 -6.16
C ALA A 220 11.19 14.54 -5.55
#